data_a11aa9c182a7631d6141ea2524e24cc7
#
_entry.id   a11aa9c182a7631d6141ea2524e24cc7
#
_cell.length_a   1.000
_cell.length_b   1.000
_cell.length_c   1.000
_cell.angle_alpha   90.00
_cell.angle_beta   90.00
_cell.angle_gamma   90.00
#
_symmetry.space_group_name_H-M   'P 1'
#
loop_
_entity.id
_entity.type
_entity.pdbx_description
1 polymer ?
#
loop_
_entity_poly.entity_id
_entity_poly.type
_entity_poly.pdbx_seq_one_letter_code
_entity_poly.pdbx_strand_id
1 'polypeptide(L)'
;MTQTPREPRERSVPTSADVARLAGVSRATVSYVLNNASAVRISDPTRRRVRAAAEELGYVPHAAARTLRAGHSRMVLLPTAHVPVGPLYSRFLNELQWALRGLDYTVVQYGSMGLDGDSAARAWAELRPAAVVSLGETVLTPHSVEVLKRSGVRAVITLGPRPVEGAHSLVTDQREIGARAAEHLLERGYRRLGVIMPEEPGLGLFSEPRLAGVRGAAEPHGATVRAVPLAYAEEAAEALASRWRGMGLDAVYAYNDEYAMLLMRALQDAGLSVPGDTAVIGADDLLLGRLLRPRLSTVRIDVVTGRHLADLVDRAVRDQDGAPQRHGLMGATAVGREST
;
A
#
# COMPACT_ATOMS: atom_id res chain seq x y z
N MET A 1 4.03 -33.41 59.38
CA MET A 1 3.38 -33.63 58.10
C MET A 1 3.29 -32.28 57.40
N THR A 2 4.25 -31.99 56.56
CA THR A 2 4.37 -30.71 55.82
C THR A 2 3.63 -30.88 54.51
N GLN A 3 2.51 -30.14 54.31
CA GLN A 3 1.82 -30.08 53.04
C GLN A 3 2.64 -29.21 52.07
N THR A 4 3.13 -29.84 51.00
CA THR A 4 3.74 -29.18 49.84
C THR A 4 2.70 -28.29 49.17
N PRO A 5 3.02 -27.00 48.88
CA PRO A 5 2.09 -26.11 48.15
C PRO A 5 1.86 -26.69 46.74
N ARG A 6 0.57 -26.86 46.35
CA ARG A 6 0.21 -27.17 44.97
C ARG A 6 0.69 -26.04 44.05
N GLU A 7 1.56 -26.36 43.11
CA GLU A 7 1.93 -25.48 42.03
C GLU A 7 0.65 -24.94 41.32
N PRO A 8 0.64 -23.64 40.94
CA PRO A 8 -0.49 -23.08 40.17
C PRO A 8 -0.62 -23.82 38.86
N ARG A 9 -1.78 -24.46 38.62
CA ARG A 9 -2.10 -25.07 37.33
C ARG A 9 -1.90 -24.01 36.25
N GLU A 10 -1.00 -24.28 35.31
CA GLU A 10 -0.88 -23.50 34.07
C GLU A 10 -2.29 -23.28 33.50
N ARG A 11 -2.66 -22.02 33.26
CA ARG A 11 -3.93 -21.67 32.64
C ARG A 11 -3.91 -22.20 31.21
N SER A 12 -4.41 -23.38 30.98
CA SER A 12 -4.59 -23.92 29.63
C SER A 12 -5.52 -23.02 28.84
N VAL A 13 -5.11 -22.67 27.63
CA VAL A 13 -5.94 -21.88 26.70
C VAL A 13 -7.27 -22.61 26.48
N PRO A 14 -8.44 -21.95 26.71
CA PRO A 14 -9.74 -22.60 26.51
C PRO A 14 -9.91 -23.15 25.10
N THR A 15 -10.54 -24.31 24.98
CA THR A 15 -10.79 -24.99 23.72
C THR A 15 -12.26 -25.01 23.35
N SER A 16 -12.59 -25.31 22.09
CA SER A 16 -13.99 -25.52 21.66
C SER A 16 -14.66 -26.70 22.41
N ALA A 17 -13.90 -27.63 22.99
CA ALA A 17 -14.42 -28.69 23.83
C ALA A 17 -14.88 -28.16 25.20
N ASP A 18 -14.17 -27.21 25.77
CA ASP A 18 -14.55 -26.59 27.04
C ASP A 18 -15.84 -25.79 26.88
N VAL A 19 -15.97 -25.00 25.78
CA VAL A 19 -17.20 -24.29 25.44
C VAL A 19 -18.36 -25.26 25.24
N ALA A 20 -18.14 -26.38 24.54
CA ALA A 20 -19.16 -27.40 24.29
C ALA A 20 -19.66 -28.01 25.62
N ARG A 21 -18.75 -28.31 26.54
CA ARG A 21 -19.05 -28.85 27.87
C ARG A 21 -19.86 -27.85 28.70
N LEU A 22 -19.42 -26.59 28.74
CA LEU A 22 -20.12 -25.55 29.52
C LEU A 22 -21.49 -25.21 28.95
N ALA A 23 -21.64 -25.14 27.62
CA ALA A 23 -22.90 -24.85 26.95
C ALA A 23 -23.86 -26.07 26.84
N GLY A 24 -23.43 -27.29 27.21
CA GLY A 24 -24.23 -28.51 27.09
C GLY A 24 -24.58 -28.88 25.64
N VAL A 25 -23.62 -28.72 24.71
CA VAL A 25 -23.82 -28.99 23.27
C VAL A 25 -22.62 -29.73 22.66
N SER A 26 -22.76 -30.19 21.44
CA SER A 26 -21.64 -30.81 20.72
C SER A 26 -20.61 -29.75 20.25
N ARG A 27 -19.34 -30.17 20.06
CA ARG A 27 -18.30 -29.31 19.46
C ARG A 27 -18.67 -28.81 18.05
N ALA A 28 -19.45 -29.59 17.31
CA ALA A 28 -19.97 -29.20 16.02
C ALA A 28 -20.96 -28.02 16.17
N THR A 29 -21.87 -28.08 17.15
CA THR A 29 -22.82 -26.99 17.47
C THR A 29 -22.08 -25.71 17.85
N VAL A 30 -21.04 -25.79 18.70
CA VAL A 30 -20.18 -24.64 19.05
C VAL A 30 -19.57 -24.03 17.78
N SER A 31 -19.01 -24.86 16.91
CA SER A 31 -18.43 -24.41 15.65
C SER A 31 -19.46 -23.71 14.74
N TYR A 32 -20.65 -24.26 14.59
CA TYR A 32 -21.70 -23.65 13.76
C TYR A 32 -22.18 -22.30 14.32
N VAL A 33 -22.33 -22.21 15.65
CA VAL A 33 -22.77 -20.96 16.31
C VAL A 33 -21.71 -19.86 16.20
N LEU A 34 -20.44 -20.17 16.51
CA LEU A 34 -19.38 -19.18 16.57
C LEU A 34 -18.87 -18.76 15.17
N ASN A 35 -19.08 -19.59 14.15
CA ASN A 35 -18.72 -19.26 12.77
C ASN A 35 -19.92 -18.75 11.94
N ASN A 36 -21.07 -18.46 12.56
CA ASN A 36 -22.30 -17.99 11.90
C ASN A 36 -22.71 -18.84 10.67
N ALA A 37 -22.53 -20.14 10.73
CA ALA A 37 -22.90 -21.04 9.63
C ALA A 37 -24.43 -21.00 9.43
N SER A 38 -24.89 -20.39 8.33
CA SER A 38 -26.31 -20.27 7.98
C SER A 38 -26.96 -21.59 7.56
N ALA A 39 -26.15 -22.57 7.15
CA ALA A 39 -26.62 -23.86 6.64
C ALA A 39 -27.23 -24.78 7.71
N VAL A 40 -27.04 -24.50 9.00
CA VAL A 40 -27.56 -25.34 10.09
C VAL A 40 -28.52 -24.56 10.95
N ARG A 41 -29.75 -25.09 11.06
CA ARG A 41 -30.82 -24.49 11.87
C ARG A 41 -30.53 -24.76 13.36
N ILE A 42 -30.04 -23.75 14.08
CA ILE A 42 -29.78 -23.79 15.52
C ILE A 42 -30.70 -22.78 16.20
N SER A 43 -31.40 -23.20 17.26
CA SER A 43 -32.35 -22.36 17.99
C SER A 43 -31.61 -21.17 18.66
N ASP A 44 -32.31 -20.05 18.79
CA ASP A 44 -31.76 -18.84 19.43
C ASP A 44 -31.34 -19.07 20.89
N PRO A 45 -32.08 -19.85 21.72
CA PRO A 45 -31.60 -20.19 23.04
C PRO A 45 -30.26 -20.92 23.05
N THR A 46 -30.05 -21.85 22.11
CA THR A 46 -28.78 -22.58 21.98
C THR A 46 -27.65 -21.64 21.52
N ARG A 47 -27.92 -20.73 20.57
CA ARG A 47 -26.93 -19.71 20.15
C ARG A 47 -26.51 -18.84 21.32
N ARG A 48 -27.45 -18.38 22.14
CA ARG A 48 -27.15 -17.55 23.32
C ARG A 48 -26.29 -18.31 24.33
N ARG A 49 -26.64 -19.56 24.68
CA ARG A 49 -25.85 -20.38 25.63
C ARG A 49 -24.41 -20.59 25.16
N VAL A 50 -24.21 -20.90 23.89
CA VAL A 50 -22.84 -21.11 23.32
C VAL A 50 -22.03 -19.83 23.37
N ARG A 51 -22.62 -18.67 23.02
CA ARG A 51 -21.93 -17.39 23.08
C ARG A 51 -21.57 -17.00 24.50
N ALA A 52 -22.50 -17.14 25.46
CA ALA A 52 -22.25 -16.89 26.86
C ALA A 52 -21.13 -17.79 27.43
N ALA A 53 -21.13 -19.08 27.11
CA ALA A 53 -20.09 -20.00 27.53
C ALA A 53 -18.72 -19.67 26.92
N ALA A 54 -18.68 -19.22 25.67
CA ALA A 54 -17.44 -18.78 25.04
C ALA A 54 -16.89 -17.50 25.69
N GLU A 55 -17.77 -16.54 26.00
CA GLU A 55 -17.43 -15.30 26.71
C GLU A 55 -16.93 -15.55 28.13
N GLU A 56 -17.63 -16.38 28.88
CA GLU A 56 -17.25 -16.77 30.27
C GLU A 56 -15.86 -17.43 30.33
N LEU A 57 -15.54 -18.29 29.36
CA LEU A 57 -14.24 -18.96 29.27
C LEU A 57 -13.15 -18.08 28.63
N GLY A 58 -13.49 -16.92 28.07
CA GLY A 58 -12.57 -16.14 27.24
C GLY A 58 -12.14 -16.89 25.97
N TYR A 59 -12.99 -17.79 25.44
CA TYR A 59 -12.66 -18.59 24.27
C TYR A 59 -12.77 -17.77 22.99
N VAL A 60 -11.65 -17.72 22.24
CA VAL A 60 -11.61 -17.15 20.90
C VAL A 60 -11.40 -18.27 19.88
N PRO A 61 -12.25 -18.39 18.83
CA PRO A 61 -12.06 -19.40 17.79
C PRO A 61 -10.69 -19.28 17.11
N HIS A 62 -9.88 -20.31 17.15
CA HIS A 62 -8.54 -20.31 16.58
C HIS A 62 -8.59 -20.24 15.03
N ALA A 63 -7.95 -19.24 14.44
CA ALA A 63 -7.98 -19.02 12.98
C ALA A 63 -7.43 -20.22 12.20
N ALA A 64 -6.34 -20.83 12.64
CA ALA A 64 -5.78 -22.02 12.01
C ALA A 64 -6.73 -23.23 12.04
N ALA A 65 -7.52 -23.41 13.12
CA ALA A 65 -8.52 -24.47 13.18
C ALA A 65 -9.70 -24.23 12.23
N ARG A 66 -10.04 -22.97 11.96
CA ARG A 66 -11.01 -22.59 10.93
C ARG A 66 -10.48 -22.91 9.53
N THR A 67 -9.24 -22.50 9.26
CA THR A 67 -8.54 -22.77 7.98
C THR A 67 -8.48 -24.25 7.66
N LEU A 68 -8.11 -25.10 8.64
CA LEU A 68 -8.06 -26.55 8.47
C LEU A 68 -9.42 -27.16 8.09
N ARG A 69 -10.52 -26.64 8.63
CA ARG A 69 -11.87 -27.13 8.33
C ARG A 69 -12.43 -26.63 7.02
N ALA A 70 -12.15 -25.36 6.69
CA ALA A 70 -12.61 -24.72 5.46
C ALA A 70 -11.74 -25.09 4.25
N GLY A 71 -10.57 -25.69 4.46
CA GLY A 71 -9.57 -25.95 3.43
C GLY A 71 -8.85 -24.70 2.90
N HIS A 72 -9.19 -23.50 3.42
CA HIS A 72 -8.60 -22.24 3.02
C HIS A 72 -8.62 -21.22 4.16
N SER A 73 -7.62 -20.33 4.18
CA SER A 73 -7.58 -19.20 5.10
C SER A 73 -8.46 -18.04 4.59
N ARG A 74 -8.73 -17.06 5.46
CA ARG A 74 -9.31 -15.77 5.09
C ARG A 74 -8.30 -14.64 5.35
N MET A 75 -7.02 -14.97 5.28
CA MET A 75 -5.94 -14.00 5.45
C MET A 75 -5.58 -13.38 4.10
N VAL A 76 -5.52 -12.07 4.06
CA VAL A 76 -4.90 -11.32 2.97
C VAL A 76 -3.58 -10.78 3.50
N LEU A 77 -2.49 -11.16 2.86
CA LEU A 77 -1.15 -10.71 3.20
C LEU A 77 -0.81 -9.47 2.38
N LEU A 78 -0.44 -8.41 3.08
CA LEU A 78 0.11 -7.18 2.50
C LEU A 78 1.60 -7.10 2.87
N PRO A 79 2.50 -7.55 2.01
CA PRO A 79 3.92 -7.33 2.21
C PRO A 79 4.21 -5.84 2.28
N THR A 80 5.08 -5.43 3.19
CA THR A 80 5.53 -4.06 3.34
C THR A 80 7.04 -4.01 3.23
N ALA A 81 7.58 -3.07 2.46
CA ALA A 81 9.01 -2.81 2.38
C ALA A 81 9.38 -1.53 3.13
N HIS A 82 10.66 -1.20 3.11
CA HIS A 82 11.22 0.04 3.62
C HIS A 82 11.02 1.23 2.66
N VAL A 83 9.83 1.35 2.09
CA VAL A 83 9.54 2.54 1.31
C VAL A 83 8.85 3.55 2.22
N PRO A 84 9.32 4.79 2.30
CA PRO A 84 8.62 5.84 3.02
C PRO A 84 7.18 5.95 2.53
N VAL A 85 6.22 5.76 3.42
CA VAL A 85 4.79 5.73 3.09
C VAL A 85 4.22 7.14 3.19
N GLY A 86 4.02 7.80 2.06
CA GLY A 86 3.37 9.11 2.00
C GLY A 86 1.86 9.06 2.31
N PRO A 87 1.23 10.23 2.52
CA PRO A 87 -0.19 10.35 2.88
C PRO A 87 -1.16 9.73 1.87
N LEU A 88 -0.86 9.79 0.57
CA LEU A 88 -1.68 9.19 -0.49
C LEU A 88 -1.75 7.66 -0.31
N TYR A 89 -0.60 7.03 -0.14
CA TYR A 89 -0.48 5.59 0.04
C TYR A 89 -1.10 5.11 1.37
N SER A 90 -0.88 5.86 2.46
CA SER A 90 -1.48 5.58 3.77
C SER A 90 -3.01 5.58 3.71
N ARG A 91 -3.61 6.56 3.04
CA ARG A 91 -5.06 6.64 2.85
C ARG A 91 -5.58 5.44 2.05
N PHE A 92 -4.91 5.12 0.94
CA PHE A 92 -5.25 3.96 0.12
C PHE A 92 -5.21 2.64 0.91
N LEU A 93 -4.13 2.41 1.68
CA LEU A 93 -4.00 1.22 2.53
C LEU A 93 -5.10 1.13 3.59
N ASN A 94 -5.45 2.24 4.22
CA ASN A 94 -6.54 2.27 5.20
C ASN A 94 -7.88 1.89 4.56
N GLU A 95 -8.20 2.46 3.40
CA GLU A 95 -9.42 2.11 2.66
C GLU A 95 -9.44 0.62 2.28
N LEU A 96 -8.32 0.09 1.79
CA LEU A 96 -8.18 -1.32 1.42
C LEU A 96 -8.43 -2.25 2.62
N GLN A 97 -7.78 -1.95 3.75
CA GLN A 97 -7.92 -2.76 4.97
C GLN A 97 -9.36 -2.75 5.50
N TRP A 98 -10.01 -1.57 5.53
CA TRP A 98 -11.42 -1.46 5.93
C TRP A 98 -12.34 -2.24 5.01
N ALA A 99 -12.15 -2.14 3.69
CA ALA A 99 -12.96 -2.85 2.71
C ALA A 99 -12.78 -4.36 2.81
N LEU A 100 -11.54 -4.86 2.92
CA LEU A 100 -11.24 -6.28 3.10
C LEU A 100 -11.83 -6.83 4.40
N ARG A 101 -11.78 -6.05 5.50
CA ARG A 101 -12.42 -6.43 6.74
C ARG A 101 -13.95 -6.53 6.60
N GLY A 102 -14.58 -5.63 5.86
CA GLY A 102 -16.01 -5.69 5.52
C GLY A 102 -16.40 -6.94 4.73
N LEU A 103 -15.45 -7.52 4.01
CA LEU A 103 -15.57 -8.79 3.29
C LEU A 103 -15.13 -10.00 4.14
N ASP A 104 -15.00 -9.84 5.47
CA ASP A 104 -14.55 -10.85 6.43
C ASP A 104 -13.12 -11.37 6.22
N TYR A 105 -12.23 -10.63 5.59
CA TYR A 105 -10.81 -10.98 5.53
C TYR A 105 -10.05 -10.43 6.75
N THR A 106 -9.06 -11.20 7.20
CA THR A 106 -8.04 -10.74 8.15
C THR A 106 -6.86 -10.22 7.35
N VAL A 107 -6.54 -8.94 7.49
CA VAL A 107 -5.40 -8.34 6.81
C VAL A 107 -4.17 -8.41 7.72
N VAL A 108 -3.07 -8.91 7.18
CA VAL A 108 -1.78 -8.98 7.87
C VAL A 108 -0.75 -8.21 7.05
N GLN A 109 -0.16 -7.18 7.64
CA GLN A 109 1.01 -6.51 7.07
C GLN A 109 2.25 -7.32 7.45
N TYR A 110 3.07 -7.66 6.46
CA TYR A 110 4.26 -8.48 6.65
C TYR A 110 5.52 -7.70 6.22
N GLY A 111 6.41 -7.47 7.16
CA GLY A 111 7.70 -6.84 6.87
C GLY A 111 8.61 -7.78 6.09
N SER A 112 8.86 -7.47 4.82
CA SER A 112 9.66 -8.29 3.89
C SER A 112 11.11 -7.82 3.77
N MET A 113 11.64 -7.19 4.81
CA MET A 113 12.97 -6.55 4.79
C MET A 113 14.08 -7.53 4.40
N GLY A 114 14.82 -7.18 3.34
CA GLY A 114 15.97 -7.95 2.88
C GLY A 114 15.63 -9.24 2.12
N LEU A 115 14.34 -9.50 1.85
CA LEU A 115 13.91 -10.65 1.05
C LEU A 115 13.75 -10.24 -0.42
N ASP A 116 14.34 -11.02 -1.33
CA ASP A 116 14.06 -10.94 -2.76
C ASP A 116 12.72 -11.62 -3.12
N GLY A 117 12.28 -11.53 -4.39
CA GLY A 117 10.99 -12.01 -4.84
C GLY A 117 10.72 -13.48 -4.49
N ASP A 118 11.68 -14.38 -4.71
CA ASP A 118 11.50 -15.81 -4.49
C ASP A 118 11.63 -16.20 -3.01
N SER A 119 12.56 -15.58 -2.28
CA SER A 119 12.70 -15.77 -0.83
C SER A 119 11.48 -15.23 -0.09
N ALA A 120 10.98 -14.07 -0.51
CA ALA A 120 9.77 -13.47 0.03
C ALA A 120 8.55 -14.36 -0.24
N ALA A 121 8.38 -14.86 -1.46
CA ALA A 121 7.27 -15.75 -1.81
C ALA A 121 7.25 -17.01 -0.94
N ARG A 122 8.40 -17.62 -0.64
CA ARG A 122 8.50 -18.77 0.27
C ARG A 122 8.08 -18.41 1.70
N ALA A 123 8.60 -17.32 2.25
CA ALA A 123 8.22 -16.86 3.59
C ALA A 123 6.72 -16.54 3.71
N TRP A 124 6.13 -15.92 2.68
CA TRP A 124 4.69 -15.65 2.65
C TRP A 124 3.84 -16.91 2.52
N ALA A 125 4.32 -17.90 1.77
CA ALA A 125 3.67 -19.19 1.59
C ALA A 125 3.50 -19.97 2.91
N GLU A 126 4.44 -19.83 3.85
CA GLU A 126 4.37 -20.47 5.18
C GLU A 126 3.13 -20.02 5.97
N LEU A 127 2.67 -18.79 5.78
CA LEU A 127 1.48 -18.25 6.43
C LEU A 127 0.17 -18.74 5.80
N ARG A 128 0.24 -19.40 4.64
CA ARG A 128 -0.92 -19.91 3.85
C ARG A 128 -2.03 -18.87 3.71
N PRO A 129 -1.77 -17.65 3.23
CA PRO A 129 -2.80 -16.65 3.03
C PRO A 129 -3.76 -17.06 1.92
N ALA A 130 -4.99 -16.54 1.93
CA ALA A 130 -5.93 -16.68 0.81
C ALA A 130 -5.47 -15.85 -0.39
N ALA A 131 -4.93 -14.66 -0.11
CA ALA A 131 -4.38 -13.77 -1.13
C ALA A 131 -3.10 -13.09 -0.65
N VAL A 132 -2.23 -12.77 -1.60
CA VAL A 132 -1.08 -11.89 -1.42
C VAL A 132 -1.27 -10.67 -2.31
N VAL A 133 -1.18 -9.47 -1.74
CA VAL A 133 -1.28 -8.20 -2.47
C VAL A 133 0.05 -7.47 -2.31
N SER A 134 0.94 -7.60 -3.30
CA SER A 134 2.23 -6.92 -3.35
C SER A 134 2.09 -5.59 -4.09
N LEU A 135 2.29 -4.48 -3.39
CA LEU A 135 2.06 -3.12 -3.88
C LEU A 135 3.33 -2.45 -4.46
N GLY A 136 4.20 -3.23 -5.09
CA GLY A 136 5.35 -2.73 -5.84
C GLY A 136 6.69 -2.74 -5.09
N GLU A 137 6.68 -3.09 -3.81
CA GLU A 137 7.86 -3.06 -2.94
C GLU A 137 8.78 -4.28 -3.11
N THR A 138 8.19 -5.41 -3.48
CA THR A 138 8.92 -6.64 -3.80
C THR A 138 8.61 -7.03 -5.23
N VAL A 139 9.65 -7.15 -6.04
CA VAL A 139 9.50 -7.57 -7.44
C VAL A 139 9.27 -9.07 -7.48
N LEU A 140 8.01 -9.48 -7.69
CA LEU A 140 7.67 -10.89 -7.91
C LEU A 140 8.01 -11.31 -9.33
N THR A 141 8.54 -12.52 -9.46
CA THR A 141 8.76 -13.20 -10.74
C THR A 141 7.59 -14.15 -11.03
N PRO A 142 7.44 -14.66 -12.27
CA PRO A 142 6.49 -15.75 -12.54
C PRO A 142 6.71 -16.98 -11.63
N HIS A 143 7.98 -17.28 -11.30
CA HIS A 143 8.32 -18.37 -10.38
C HIS A 143 7.83 -18.09 -8.96
N SER A 144 8.00 -16.87 -8.44
CA SER A 144 7.48 -16.46 -7.14
C SER A 144 5.96 -16.64 -7.06
N VAL A 145 5.23 -16.27 -8.13
CA VAL A 145 3.77 -16.46 -8.22
C VAL A 145 3.40 -17.93 -8.21
N GLU A 146 4.15 -18.77 -8.94
CA GLU A 146 3.93 -20.21 -8.95
C GLU A 146 4.14 -20.86 -7.57
N VAL A 147 5.20 -20.46 -6.85
CA VAL A 147 5.47 -20.91 -5.47
C VAL A 147 4.28 -20.60 -4.56
N LEU A 148 3.77 -19.38 -4.61
CA LEU A 148 2.60 -18.97 -3.82
C LEU A 148 1.37 -19.80 -4.17
N LYS A 149 1.03 -19.97 -5.46
CA LYS A 149 -0.12 -20.74 -5.90
C LYS A 149 -0.04 -22.21 -5.51
N ARG A 150 1.12 -22.85 -5.67
CA ARG A 150 1.36 -24.23 -5.25
C ARG A 150 1.21 -24.43 -3.74
N SER A 151 1.47 -23.40 -2.93
CA SER A 151 1.25 -23.44 -1.48
C SER A 151 -0.21 -23.28 -1.05
N GLY A 152 -1.13 -23.03 -2.00
CA GLY A 152 -2.56 -22.87 -1.76
C GLY A 152 -3.04 -21.42 -1.70
N VAL A 153 -2.19 -20.44 -2.05
CA VAL A 153 -2.62 -19.04 -2.23
C VAL A 153 -3.53 -18.97 -3.46
N ARG A 154 -4.76 -18.49 -3.26
CA ARG A 154 -5.78 -18.46 -4.31
C ARG A 154 -5.63 -17.27 -5.25
N ALA A 155 -5.20 -16.11 -4.73
CA ALA A 155 -5.01 -14.92 -5.51
C ALA A 155 -3.66 -14.25 -5.22
N VAL A 156 -2.92 -13.91 -6.27
CA VAL A 156 -1.74 -13.07 -6.19
C VAL A 156 -2.02 -11.82 -7.00
N ILE A 157 -1.97 -10.66 -6.34
CA ILE A 157 -2.15 -9.35 -6.96
C ILE A 157 -0.83 -8.59 -6.85
N THR A 158 -0.37 -8.04 -7.96
CA THR A 158 0.85 -7.22 -8.03
C THR A 158 0.52 -5.82 -8.49
N LEU A 159 1.19 -4.83 -7.91
CA LEU A 159 1.21 -3.45 -8.38
C LEU A 159 2.61 -3.15 -8.91
N GLY A 160 2.72 -2.63 -10.13
CA GLY A 160 4.02 -2.28 -10.69
C GLY A 160 3.94 -1.78 -12.13
N PRO A 161 5.10 -1.43 -12.75
CA PRO A 161 5.13 -0.89 -14.10
C PRO A 161 4.89 -1.95 -15.18
N ARG A 162 4.99 -3.21 -14.85
CA ARG A 162 4.81 -4.35 -15.77
C ARG A 162 3.96 -5.44 -15.14
N PRO A 163 3.15 -6.16 -15.95
CA PRO A 163 2.41 -7.31 -15.46
C PRO A 163 3.35 -8.46 -15.11
N VAL A 164 2.95 -9.27 -14.11
CA VAL A 164 3.63 -10.51 -13.75
C VAL A 164 2.76 -11.68 -14.17
N GLU A 165 3.36 -12.61 -14.92
CA GLU A 165 2.65 -13.80 -15.40
C GLU A 165 2.09 -14.61 -14.22
N GLY A 166 0.86 -15.06 -14.35
CA GLY A 166 0.17 -15.81 -13.31
C GLY A 166 -0.48 -14.96 -12.21
N ALA A 167 -0.16 -13.65 -12.09
CA ALA A 167 -0.76 -12.75 -11.12
C ALA A 167 -1.77 -11.78 -11.75
N HIS A 168 -2.78 -11.37 -10.99
CA HIS A 168 -3.55 -10.18 -11.35
C HIS A 168 -2.63 -8.97 -11.21
N SER A 169 -2.50 -8.19 -12.26
CA SER A 169 -1.53 -7.10 -12.31
C SER A 169 -2.22 -5.75 -12.39
N LEU A 170 -1.93 -4.92 -11.41
CA LEU A 170 -2.29 -3.51 -11.38
C LEU A 170 -1.11 -2.74 -11.98
N VAL A 171 -1.28 -2.25 -13.20
CA VAL A 171 -0.19 -1.57 -13.92
C VAL A 171 -0.33 -0.06 -13.75
N THR A 172 0.75 0.56 -13.24
CA THR A 172 0.84 2.01 -13.03
C THR A 172 1.82 2.62 -14.01
N ASP A 173 1.41 3.67 -14.69
CA ASP A 173 2.30 4.43 -15.54
C ASP A 173 2.84 5.67 -14.81
N GLN A 174 3.95 5.48 -14.09
CA GLN A 174 4.64 6.57 -13.40
C GLN A 174 5.24 7.60 -14.38
N ARG A 175 5.46 7.23 -15.65
CA ARG A 175 5.95 8.16 -16.67
C ARG A 175 4.92 9.23 -16.98
N GLU A 176 3.63 8.87 -16.99
CA GLU A 176 2.53 9.82 -17.23
C GLU A 176 2.53 10.94 -16.18
N ILE A 177 2.81 10.64 -14.91
CA ILE A 177 2.86 11.66 -13.84
C ILE A 177 3.93 12.71 -14.16
N GLY A 178 5.16 12.27 -14.50
CA GLY A 178 6.24 13.16 -14.86
C GLY A 178 5.94 13.94 -16.15
N ALA A 179 5.35 13.28 -17.15
CA ALA A 179 4.96 13.94 -18.39
C ALA A 179 3.94 15.07 -18.15
N ARG A 180 2.87 14.81 -17.36
CA ARG A 180 1.87 15.83 -17.01
C ARG A 180 2.45 17.02 -16.25
N ALA A 181 3.41 16.77 -15.34
CA ALA A 181 4.11 17.85 -14.66
C ALA A 181 4.91 18.72 -15.65
N ALA A 182 5.66 18.08 -16.56
CA ALA A 182 6.44 18.78 -17.57
C ALA A 182 5.57 19.54 -18.57
N GLU A 183 4.52 18.94 -19.11
CA GLU A 183 3.57 19.58 -20.01
C GLU A 183 3.01 20.87 -19.38
N HIS A 184 2.57 20.81 -18.12
CA HIS A 184 2.08 21.96 -17.40
C HIS A 184 3.12 23.10 -17.29
N LEU A 185 4.38 22.78 -17.01
CA LEU A 185 5.46 23.77 -16.95
C LEU A 185 5.79 24.34 -18.34
N LEU A 186 5.87 23.48 -19.35
CA LEU A 186 6.17 23.87 -20.74
C LEU A 186 5.10 24.77 -21.34
N GLU A 187 3.82 24.52 -21.07
CA GLU A 187 2.69 25.38 -21.47
C GLU A 187 2.77 26.78 -20.89
N ARG A 188 3.42 26.94 -19.72
CA ARG A 188 3.69 28.22 -19.07
C ARG A 188 4.97 28.91 -19.53
N GLY A 189 5.70 28.30 -20.47
CA GLY A 189 6.89 28.88 -21.07
C GLY A 189 8.21 28.50 -20.40
N TYR A 190 8.21 27.71 -19.34
CA TYR A 190 9.44 27.24 -18.69
C TYR A 190 10.19 26.28 -19.63
N ARG A 191 11.53 26.36 -19.64
CA ARG A 191 12.37 25.56 -20.56
C ARG A 191 13.60 24.94 -19.90
N ARG A 192 13.93 25.29 -18.66
CA ARG A 192 15.07 24.74 -17.91
C ARG A 192 14.57 24.07 -16.66
N LEU A 193 14.17 22.80 -16.83
CA LEU A 193 13.43 22.06 -15.82
C LEU A 193 14.35 21.30 -14.87
N GLY A 194 14.20 21.47 -13.58
CA GLY A 194 14.71 20.59 -12.55
C GLY A 194 13.74 19.46 -12.26
N VAL A 195 14.25 18.29 -11.91
CA VAL A 195 13.45 17.17 -11.41
C VAL A 195 14.07 16.68 -10.11
N ILE A 196 13.38 16.83 -8.99
CA ILE A 196 13.85 16.34 -7.70
C ILE A 196 13.81 14.82 -7.69
N MET A 197 14.96 14.24 -7.39
CA MET A 197 15.16 12.80 -7.25
C MET A 197 15.38 12.47 -5.77
N PRO A 198 14.43 11.77 -5.13
CA PRO A 198 14.60 11.30 -3.75
C PRO A 198 15.84 10.44 -3.58
N GLU A 199 16.57 10.64 -2.49
CA GLU A 199 17.71 9.80 -2.12
C GLU A 199 17.33 8.62 -1.23
N GLU A 200 16.07 8.59 -0.74
CA GLU A 200 15.55 7.52 0.11
C GLU A 200 15.46 6.19 -0.64
N PRO A 201 15.96 5.09 -0.02
CA PRO A 201 15.91 3.77 -0.63
C PRO A 201 14.48 3.36 -1.02
N GLY A 202 14.35 2.74 -2.20
CA GLY A 202 13.07 2.23 -2.71
C GLY A 202 12.25 3.24 -3.51
N LEU A 203 12.47 4.56 -3.37
CA LEU A 203 11.72 5.56 -4.14
C LEU A 203 12.16 5.64 -5.62
N GLY A 204 13.32 5.11 -5.98
CA GLY A 204 13.78 5.04 -7.37
C GLY A 204 12.80 4.33 -8.31
N LEU A 205 12.08 3.32 -7.83
CA LEU A 205 11.05 2.63 -8.61
C LEU A 205 9.94 3.55 -9.15
N PHE A 206 9.70 4.67 -8.46
CA PHE A 206 8.71 5.68 -8.83
C PHE A 206 9.36 6.90 -9.49
N SER A 207 10.46 7.41 -8.93
CA SER A 207 11.08 8.65 -9.37
C SER A 207 11.78 8.54 -10.72
N GLU A 208 12.46 7.43 -11.01
CA GLU A 208 13.14 7.23 -12.30
C GLU A 208 12.17 7.20 -13.50
N PRO A 209 11.03 6.47 -13.46
CA PRO A 209 10.06 6.56 -14.54
C PRO A 209 9.43 7.95 -14.66
N ARG A 210 9.20 8.68 -13.55
CA ARG A 210 8.71 10.07 -13.57
C ARG A 210 9.72 10.98 -14.28
N LEU A 211 11.01 10.88 -13.97
CA LEU A 211 12.06 11.61 -14.65
C LEU A 211 12.07 11.29 -16.15
N ALA A 212 11.93 10.01 -16.54
CA ALA A 212 11.83 9.62 -17.94
C ALA A 212 10.60 10.23 -18.64
N GLY A 213 9.47 10.36 -17.93
CA GLY A 213 8.28 11.06 -18.42
C GLY A 213 8.53 12.54 -18.67
N VAL A 214 9.19 13.24 -17.72
CA VAL A 214 9.57 14.65 -17.89
C VAL A 214 10.48 14.84 -19.10
N ARG A 215 11.49 14.00 -19.26
CA ARG A 215 12.41 14.07 -20.41
C ARG A 215 11.69 13.88 -21.75
N GLY A 216 10.81 12.86 -21.81
CA GLY A 216 10.04 12.60 -23.03
C GLY A 216 9.09 13.75 -23.43
N ALA A 217 8.47 14.42 -22.46
CA ALA A 217 7.65 15.60 -22.71
C ALA A 217 8.46 16.84 -23.06
N ALA A 218 9.67 17.00 -22.50
CA ALA A 218 10.52 18.17 -22.71
C ALA A 218 11.22 18.17 -24.07
N GLU A 219 11.59 17.00 -24.57
CA GLU A 219 12.38 16.81 -25.81
C GLU A 219 11.76 17.52 -27.04
N PRO A 220 10.45 17.37 -27.36
CA PRO A 220 9.84 18.03 -28.51
C PRO A 220 9.85 19.56 -28.42
N HIS A 221 10.00 20.10 -27.21
CA HIS A 221 10.00 21.54 -26.92
C HIS A 221 11.40 22.16 -26.85
N GLY A 222 12.47 21.35 -27.06
CA GLY A 222 13.87 21.81 -26.90
C GLY A 222 14.20 22.24 -25.48
N ALA A 223 13.41 21.80 -24.48
CA ALA A 223 13.64 22.14 -23.07
C ALA A 223 14.70 21.23 -22.45
N THR A 224 15.49 21.79 -21.53
CA THR A 224 16.52 21.03 -20.81
C THR A 224 15.97 20.47 -19.51
N VAL A 225 16.38 19.24 -19.17
CA VAL A 225 15.95 18.55 -17.96
C VAL A 225 17.16 18.10 -17.14
N ARG A 226 17.24 18.57 -15.92
CA ARG A 226 18.28 18.23 -14.95
C ARG A 226 17.71 17.45 -13.78
N ALA A 227 18.22 16.24 -13.53
CA ALA A 227 17.95 15.50 -12.30
C ALA A 227 18.69 16.18 -11.12
N VAL A 228 17.99 16.39 -10.01
CA VAL A 228 18.49 17.08 -8.82
C VAL A 228 18.25 16.17 -7.62
N PRO A 229 19.29 15.49 -7.09
CA PRO A 229 19.15 14.67 -5.89
C PRO A 229 18.77 15.54 -4.68
N LEU A 230 17.88 15.01 -3.84
CA LEU A 230 17.46 15.65 -2.59
C LEU A 230 17.04 14.57 -1.58
N ALA A 231 17.70 14.54 -0.42
CA ALA A 231 17.22 13.81 0.74
C ALA A 231 16.05 14.54 1.39
N TYR A 232 15.10 13.83 1.97
CA TYR A 232 13.96 14.42 2.66
C TYR A 232 14.37 14.94 4.05
N ALA A 233 15.17 16.00 4.06
CA ALA A 233 15.71 16.66 5.25
C ALA A 233 15.81 18.18 5.03
N GLU A 234 15.56 18.97 6.07
CA GLU A 234 15.62 20.44 6.01
C GLU A 234 17.01 20.91 5.60
N GLU A 235 18.07 20.37 6.22
CA GLU A 235 19.45 20.75 5.94
C GLU A 235 19.86 20.47 4.48
N ALA A 236 19.35 19.37 3.89
CA ALA A 236 19.57 19.03 2.48
C ALA A 236 18.89 20.02 1.54
N ALA A 237 17.66 20.43 1.89
CA ALA A 237 16.92 21.42 1.12
C ALA A 237 17.53 22.82 1.21
N GLU A 238 18.00 23.24 2.39
CA GLU A 238 18.74 24.50 2.60
C GLU A 238 20.06 24.54 1.79
N ALA A 239 20.83 23.46 1.85
CA ALA A 239 22.07 23.31 1.06
C ALA A 239 21.80 23.34 -0.45
N LEU A 240 20.67 22.80 -0.90
CA LEU A 240 20.23 22.87 -2.29
C LEU A 240 19.81 24.30 -2.66
N ALA A 241 19.00 24.94 -1.84
CA ALA A 241 18.49 26.30 -2.07
C ALA A 241 19.62 27.34 -2.14
N SER A 242 20.68 27.22 -1.32
CA SER A 242 21.85 28.12 -1.32
C SER A 242 22.57 28.17 -2.68
N ARG A 243 22.56 27.11 -3.44
CA ARG A 243 23.20 26.99 -4.76
C ARG A 243 22.21 27.11 -5.94
N TRP A 244 20.90 27.26 -5.67
CA TRP A 244 19.85 27.19 -6.67
C TRP A 244 20.01 28.18 -7.83
N ARG A 245 20.32 29.46 -7.52
CA ARG A 245 20.55 30.51 -8.56
C ARG A 245 21.63 30.12 -9.57
N GLY A 246 22.68 29.43 -9.11
CA GLY A 246 23.80 28.98 -9.97
C GLY A 246 23.41 27.77 -10.85
N MET A 247 22.29 27.12 -10.59
CA MET A 247 21.82 25.99 -11.41
C MET A 247 21.11 26.43 -12.69
N GLY A 248 20.62 27.66 -12.74
CA GLY A 248 19.96 28.24 -13.91
C GLY A 248 18.64 27.59 -14.28
N LEU A 249 17.96 26.98 -13.32
CA LEU A 249 16.64 26.36 -13.49
C LEU A 249 15.53 27.41 -13.35
N ASP A 250 14.53 27.36 -14.23
CA ASP A 250 13.37 28.27 -14.19
C ASP A 250 12.12 27.60 -13.60
N ALA A 251 12.07 26.27 -13.59
CA ALA A 251 11.01 25.50 -12.96
C ALA A 251 11.52 24.16 -12.42
N VAL A 252 10.80 23.60 -11.45
CA VAL A 252 11.12 22.29 -10.88
C VAL A 252 9.86 21.46 -10.68
N TYR A 253 9.94 20.21 -11.11
CA TYR A 253 9.04 19.15 -10.71
C TYR A 253 9.65 18.45 -9.50
N ALA A 254 9.00 18.59 -8.34
CA ALA A 254 9.35 17.83 -7.15
C ALA A 254 8.68 16.46 -7.18
N TYR A 255 9.38 15.45 -6.65
CA TYR A 255 8.92 14.06 -6.65
C TYR A 255 7.45 13.91 -6.21
N ASN A 256 7.08 14.60 -5.11
CA ASN A 256 5.70 14.69 -4.63
C ASN A 256 5.48 16.03 -3.91
N ASP A 257 4.28 16.24 -3.37
CA ASP A 257 3.94 17.49 -2.67
C ASP A 257 4.79 17.72 -1.41
N GLU A 258 5.21 16.65 -0.71
CA GLU A 258 6.04 16.79 0.50
C GLU A 258 7.43 17.32 0.16
N TYR A 259 8.09 16.78 -0.88
CA TYR A 259 9.36 17.32 -1.41
C TYR A 259 9.19 18.73 -1.98
N ALA A 260 8.05 19.02 -2.62
CA ALA A 260 7.75 20.36 -3.12
C ALA A 260 7.63 21.36 -1.98
N MET A 261 6.93 21.01 -0.90
CA MET A 261 6.79 21.88 0.29
C MET A 261 8.13 22.14 0.96
N LEU A 262 8.94 21.10 1.14
CA LEU A 262 10.27 21.19 1.71
C LEU A 262 11.16 22.13 0.88
N LEU A 263 11.23 21.93 -0.44
CA LEU A 263 12.03 22.76 -1.34
C LEU A 263 11.52 24.20 -1.41
N MET A 264 10.21 24.41 -1.51
CA MET A 264 9.61 25.76 -1.53
C MET A 264 9.99 26.56 -0.27
N ARG A 265 9.93 25.92 0.89
CA ARG A 265 10.31 26.55 2.15
C ARG A 265 11.78 26.99 2.12
N ALA A 266 12.67 26.08 1.76
CA ALA A 266 14.10 26.35 1.69
C ALA A 266 14.44 27.45 0.65
N LEU A 267 13.79 27.45 -0.51
CA LEU A 267 13.95 28.50 -1.53
C LEU A 267 13.53 29.87 -0.99
N GLN A 268 12.39 29.96 -0.31
CA GLN A 268 11.89 31.21 0.28
C GLN A 268 12.82 31.73 1.38
N ASP A 269 13.35 30.84 2.23
CA ASP A 269 14.32 31.22 3.28
C ASP A 269 15.65 31.70 2.69
N ALA A 270 16.04 31.19 1.50
CA ALA A 270 17.18 31.65 0.72
C ALA A 270 16.89 32.93 -0.09
N GLY A 271 15.72 33.57 0.10
CA GLY A 271 15.32 34.79 -0.58
C GLY A 271 14.96 34.62 -2.06
N LEU A 272 14.50 33.41 -2.44
CA LEU A 272 13.98 33.13 -3.79
C LEU A 272 12.45 33.15 -3.77
N SER A 273 11.85 33.84 -4.73
CA SER A 273 10.40 33.90 -4.88
C SER A 273 9.89 32.71 -5.70
N VAL A 274 8.77 32.12 -5.26
CA VAL A 274 8.02 31.13 -6.00
C VAL A 274 6.66 31.73 -6.39
N PRO A 275 6.30 31.79 -7.68
CA PRO A 275 7.01 31.25 -8.86
C PRO A 275 8.02 32.23 -9.49
N GLY A 276 8.23 33.44 -8.95
CA GLY A 276 8.96 34.53 -9.61
C GLY A 276 10.39 34.16 -10.05
N ASP A 277 11.21 33.60 -9.16
CA ASP A 277 12.56 33.14 -9.49
C ASP A 277 12.58 31.69 -10.01
N THR A 278 11.65 30.84 -9.52
CA THR A 278 11.50 29.44 -9.98
C THR A 278 10.10 28.94 -9.67
N ALA A 279 9.48 28.32 -10.65
CA ALA A 279 8.20 27.66 -10.48
C ALA A 279 8.36 26.27 -9.83
N VAL A 280 7.40 25.85 -9.02
CA VAL A 280 7.42 24.54 -8.35
C VAL A 280 6.09 23.81 -8.58
N ILE A 281 6.18 22.57 -9.03
CA ILE A 281 5.04 21.66 -9.12
C ILE A 281 5.36 20.34 -8.39
N GLY A 282 4.41 19.85 -7.58
CA GLY A 282 4.49 18.58 -6.89
C GLY A 282 3.69 17.47 -7.56
N ALA A 283 3.37 16.42 -6.79
CA ALA A 283 2.41 15.37 -7.12
C ALA A 283 1.69 14.92 -5.84
N ASP A 284 0.51 14.30 -5.97
CA ASP A 284 -0.39 13.71 -4.97
C ASP A 284 -1.60 14.56 -4.58
N ASP A 285 -1.64 15.85 -4.91
CA ASP A 285 -2.71 16.81 -4.58
C ASP A 285 -3.09 16.81 -3.08
N LEU A 286 -2.08 16.90 -2.22
CA LEU A 286 -2.27 16.90 -0.77
C LEU A 286 -2.98 18.18 -0.30
N LEU A 287 -3.81 18.03 0.76
CA LEU A 287 -4.50 19.18 1.37
C LEU A 287 -3.53 20.28 1.81
N LEU A 288 -2.37 19.94 2.37
CA LEU A 288 -1.37 20.89 2.85
C LEU A 288 -0.86 21.79 1.73
N GLY A 289 -0.68 21.28 0.51
CA GLY A 289 -0.26 22.07 -0.64
C GLY A 289 -1.22 23.22 -0.97
N ARG A 290 -2.51 23.07 -0.66
CA ARG A 290 -3.55 24.12 -0.84
C ARG A 290 -3.50 25.20 0.23
N LEU A 291 -2.85 24.93 1.37
CA LEU A 291 -2.76 25.85 2.51
C LEU A 291 -1.50 26.71 2.49
N LEU A 292 -0.56 26.41 1.58
CA LEU A 292 0.68 27.16 1.43
C LEU A 292 0.46 28.57 0.85
N ARG A 293 1.52 29.37 0.92
CA ARG A 293 1.64 30.66 0.22
C ARG A 293 3.01 30.70 -0.48
N PRO A 294 3.01 30.67 -1.82
CA PRO A 294 1.89 30.44 -2.76
C PRO A 294 1.31 29.01 -2.65
N ARG A 295 0.03 28.83 -3.07
CA ARG A 295 -0.60 27.50 -3.14
C ARG A 295 0.12 26.63 -4.15
N LEU A 296 0.46 25.40 -3.75
CA LEU A 296 1.24 24.46 -4.56
C LEU A 296 0.46 23.92 -5.74
N SER A 297 0.99 24.08 -6.96
CA SER A 297 0.59 23.34 -8.15
C SER A 297 1.06 21.91 -8.03
N THR A 298 0.28 20.95 -8.55
CA THR A 298 0.55 19.54 -8.33
C THR A 298 0.01 18.67 -9.47
N VAL A 299 0.47 17.44 -9.57
CA VAL A 299 -0.17 16.43 -10.39
C VAL A 299 -1.06 15.56 -9.49
N ARG A 300 -2.38 15.65 -9.69
CA ARG A 300 -3.31 14.73 -9.02
C ARG A 300 -3.19 13.37 -9.66
N ILE A 301 -3.01 12.37 -8.83
CA ILE A 301 -2.91 10.97 -9.23
C ILE A 301 -4.24 10.29 -8.95
N ASP A 302 -4.95 9.90 -9.99
CA ASP A 302 -6.21 9.18 -9.90
C ASP A 302 -5.91 7.68 -9.74
N VAL A 303 -5.67 7.23 -8.51
CA VAL A 303 -5.50 5.81 -8.18
C VAL A 303 -6.85 5.14 -7.98
N VAL A 304 -6.93 3.84 -8.26
CA VAL A 304 -8.09 3.05 -7.83
C VAL A 304 -8.26 3.14 -6.34
N THR A 305 -9.51 3.11 -5.90
CA THR A 305 -9.81 3.13 -4.46
C THR A 305 -9.41 1.81 -3.80
N GLY A 306 -9.07 1.86 -2.52
CA GLY A 306 -8.80 0.66 -1.73
C GLY A 306 -10.00 -0.32 -1.75
N ARG A 307 -11.22 0.21 -1.85
CA ARG A 307 -12.45 -0.59 -2.00
C ARG A 307 -12.46 -1.39 -3.32
N HIS A 308 -12.13 -0.75 -4.43
CA HIS A 308 -12.09 -1.44 -5.74
C HIS A 308 -11.06 -2.59 -5.73
N LEU A 309 -9.89 -2.35 -5.10
CA LEU A 309 -8.88 -3.41 -4.95
C LEU A 309 -9.39 -4.54 -4.04
N ALA A 310 -10.09 -4.22 -2.94
CA ALA A 310 -10.68 -5.25 -2.07
C ALA A 310 -11.68 -6.13 -2.83
N ASP A 311 -12.53 -5.53 -3.66
CA ASP A 311 -13.49 -6.26 -4.51
C ASP A 311 -12.77 -7.16 -5.53
N LEU A 312 -11.65 -6.69 -6.08
CA LEU A 312 -10.81 -7.48 -6.99
C LEU A 312 -10.18 -8.67 -6.26
N VAL A 313 -9.64 -8.45 -5.05
CA VAL A 313 -9.11 -9.53 -4.20
C VAL A 313 -10.18 -10.58 -3.92
N ASP A 314 -11.39 -10.16 -3.50
CA ASP A 314 -12.48 -11.09 -3.16
C ASP A 314 -12.92 -11.90 -4.38
N ARG A 315 -13.08 -11.27 -5.55
CA ARG A 315 -13.38 -11.98 -6.80
C ARG A 315 -12.29 -13.00 -7.15
N ALA A 316 -11.02 -12.58 -7.12
CA ALA A 316 -9.90 -13.45 -7.47
C ALA A 316 -9.73 -14.63 -6.49
N VAL A 317 -10.07 -14.45 -5.20
CA VAL A 317 -10.07 -15.54 -4.21
C VAL A 317 -11.21 -16.52 -4.44
N ARG A 318 -12.38 -16.06 -4.91
CA ARG A 318 -13.55 -16.92 -5.19
C ARG A 318 -13.45 -17.64 -6.52
N ASP A 319 -12.94 -16.97 -7.54
CA ASP A 319 -12.75 -17.49 -8.90
C ASP A 319 -11.29 -17.92 -9.11
N GLN A 320 -10.95 -19.11 -8.59
CA GLN A 320 -9.57 -19.63 -8.65
C GLN A 320 -9.12 -20.03 -10.06
N ASP A 321 -10.08 -20.36 -10.92
CA ASP A 321 -9.82 -20.79 -12.30
C ASP A 321 -9.86 -19.61 -13.29
N GLY A 322 -10.20 -18.42 -12.80
CA GLY A 322 -10.23 -17.20 -13.57
C GLY A 322 -8.85 -16.81 -14.11
N ALA A 323 -8.78 -16.45 -15.38
CA ALA A 323 -7.53 -15.97 -15.98
C ALA A 323 -7.04 -14.70 -15.25
N PRO A 324 -5.71 -14.58 -15.00
CA PRO A 324 -5.13 -13.38 -14.46
C PRO A 324 -5.49 -12.15 -15.28
N GLN A 325 -5.98 -11.10 -14.62
CA GLN A 325 -6.43 -9.87 -15.27
C GLN A 325 -5.41 -8.77 -15.12
N ARG A 326 -5.28 -7.94 -16.16
CA ARG A 326 -4.48 -6.72 -16.15
C ARG A 326 -5.41 -5.52 -16.03
N HIS A 327 -5.15 -4.67 -15.03
CA HIS A 327 -5.88 -3.44 -14.82
C HIS A 327 -4.93 -2.25 -14.94
N GLY A 328 -5.23 -1.30 -15.83
CA GLY A 328 -4.61 0.02 -15.82
C GLY A 328 -5.21 0.84 -14.69
N LEU A 329 -4.41 1.42 -13.83
CA LEU A 329 -4.89 1.95 -12.56
C LEU A 329 -4.69 3.42 -12.30
N MET A 330 -4.07 4.16 -13.21
CA MET A 330 -3.72 5.54 -12.92
C MET A 330 -4.05 6.45 -14.09
N GLY A 331 -4.74 7.54 -13.77
CA GLY A 331 -4.74 8.76 -14.55
C GLY A 331 -3.90 9.81 -13.80
N ALA A 332 -3.33 10.73 -14.54
CA ALA A 332 -2.59 11.87 -13.98
C ALA A 332 -3.15 13.17 -14.56
N THR A 333 -3.47 14.12 -13.71
CA THR A 333 -4.00 15.44 -14.11
C THR A 333 -3.23 16.55 -13.43
N ALA A 334 -2.64 17.46 -14.19
CA ALA A 334 -2.01 18.64 -13.64
C ALA A 334 -3.06 19.60 -13.05
N VAL A 335 -2.83 20.07 -11.85
CA VAL A 335 -3.67 21.04 -11.11
C VAL A 335 -2.85 22.28 -10.88
N GLY A 336 -3.02 23.27 -11.76
CA GLY A 336 -2.34 24.57 -11.68
C GLY A 336 -2.87 25.41 -10.51
N ARG A 337 -1.94 26.01 -9.74
CA ARG A 337 -2.20 26.94 -8.66
C ARG A 337 -1.20 28.11 -8.72
N GLU A 338 -0.84 28.67 -7.56
CA GLU A 338 -0.05 29.89 -7.47
C GLU A 338 1.48 29.68 -7.59
N SER A 339 1.96 28.44 -7.45
CA SER A 339 3.40 28.15 -7.46
C SER A 339 4.01 27.90 -8.85
N THR A 340 3.17 27.99 -9.92
CA THR A 340 3.62 27.87 -11.32
C THR A 340 3.05 28.94 -12.21
#